data_22a72514e0553bf6ec2e2ea161c8b175
#
_entry.id   22a72514e0553bf6ec2e2ea161c8b175
#
_cell.length_a   1.000
_cell.length_b   1.000
_cell.length_c   1.000
_cell.angle_alpha   90.00
_cell.angle_beta   90.00
_cell.angle_gamma   90.00
#
_symmetry.space_group_name_H-M   'P 1'
#
loop_
_entity.id
_entity.type
_entity.pdbx_description
1 polymer ?
#
loop_
_entity_poly.entity_id
_entity_poly.type
_entity_poly.pdbx_seq_one_letter_code
_entity_poly.pdbx_strand_id
1 'polypeptide(L)'
;MREKNKVKIEKQDPKLPWSRSYDPDFLVQDNARIIRLVWEYLEPQTKLEQQNIDRTVVFFGSARTKNLATAQEARDQLRQRSTNQSELQAAEYQVLMAQYYEDAVEIAQRLAEWSKALPTPDQFVVCSGGGPGIMEAANKGSHLANSPSIGLNISLPFEQQANPYVSPQLDFDFHYFFMRKLWFADLAEAILVFPGGFGTCDELMEILTLVQTRKIQKKIPILVYGREYWNEVINFSAFVKWGMISESDLDLFHFVDTPDEAVDYIQQNIRMVHSVETDQNLDGHI
;
A
#
# COMPACT_ATOMS: atom_id res chain seq x y z
N MET A 1 -37.55 -7.71 2.81
CA MET A 1 -37.48 -6.98 4.10
C MET A 1 -36.13 -7.28 4.70
N ARG A 2 -35.17 -6.37 4.57
CA ARG A 2 -33.85 -6.51 5.19
C ARG A 2 -33.88 -5.70 6.47
N GLU A 3 -33.70 -6.36 7.60
CA GLU A 3 -33.53 -5.71 8.90
C GLU A 3 -32.25 -4.87 8.86
N LYS A 4 -32.42 -3.56 9.03
CA LYS A 4 -31.33 -2.64 9.26
C LYS A 4 -30.75 -2.92 10.64
N ASN A 5 -29.54 -3.46 10.71
CA ASN A 5 -28.77 -3.51 11.94
C ASN A 5 -28.54 -2.07 12.42
N LYS A 6 -29.36 -1.64 13.37
CA LYS A 6 -29.12 -0.41 14.10
C LYS A 6 -27.94 -0.64 15.04
N VAL A 7 -26.79 -0.06 14.71
CA VAL A 7 -25.69 0.10 15.66
C VAL A 7 -26.26 0.83 16.89
N LYS A 8 -26.32 0.14 18.03
CA LYS A 8 -26.66 0.77 19.30
C LYS A 8 -25.48 1.67 19.69
N ILE A 9 -25.63 2.98 19.47
CA ILE A 9 -24.75 3.97 20.05
C ILE A 9 -25.00 3.95 21.55
N GLU A 10 -24.02 3.52 22.34
CA GLU A 10 -24.08 3.54 23.79
C GLU A 10 -24.29 4.98 24.28
N LYS A 11 -25.04 5.09 25.38
CA LYS A 11 -25.51 6.35 25.96
C LYS A 11 -24.35 7.34 26.16
N GLN A 12 -24.57 8.53 25.64
CA GLN A 12 -23.77 9.75 25.70
C GLN A 12 -22.99 9.91 27.02
N ASP A 13 -21.66 10.08 26.91
CA ASP A 13 -20.84 10.54 28.02
C ASP A 13 -21.25 11.97 28.40
N PRO A 14 -21.79 12.21 29.61
CA PRO A 14 -22.23 13.54 30.02
C PRO A 14 -21.12 14.58 30.14
N LYS A 15 -19.87 14.19 29.96
CA LYS A 15 -18.69 15.07 30.01
C LYS A 15 -18.42 15.83 28.69
N LEU A 16 -19.14 15.54 27.63
CA LEU A 16 -19.01 16.21 26.33
C LEU A 16 -20.25 17.05 26.02
N PRO A 17 -20.31 18.34 26.46
CA PRO A 17 -21.51 19.18 26.35
C PRO A 17 -21.95 19.43 24.90
N TRP A 18 -21.06 19.24 23.90
CA TRP A 18 -21.36 19.38 22.47
C TRP A 18 -21.85 18.08 21.81
N SER A 19 -21.84 16.93 22.51
CA SER A 19 -22.35 15.67 21.97
C SER A 19 -23.83 15.70 21.61
N ARG A 20 -24.62 16.65 22.20
CA ARG A 20 -26.04 16.87 21.87
C ARG A 20 -26.27 17.59 20.55
N SER A 21 -25.24 18.23 20.00
CA SER A 21 -25.31 19.01 18.76
C SER A 21 -24.97 18.15 17.52
N TYR A 22 -24.56 16.91 17.71
CA TYR A 22 -24.19 16.02 16.62
C TYR A 22 -25.37 15.13 16.22
N ASP A 23 -25.82 15.33 14.98
CA ASP A 23 -26.75 14.42 14.32
C ASP A 23 -25.94 13.44 13.44
N PRO A 24 -25.78 12.17 13.85
CA PRO A 24 -25.07 11.18 13.05
C PRO A 24 -25.69 10.96 11.67
N ASP A 25 -27.00 11.14 11.52
CA ASP A 25 -27.71 10.98 10.25
C ASP A 25 -27.36 12.10 9.27
N PHE A 26 -26.91 13.25 9.76
CA PHE A 26 -26.43 14.33 8.91
C PHE A 26 -25.14 13.96 8.17
N LEU A 27 -24.24 13.19 8.80
CA LEU A 27 -22.95 12.82 8.20
C LEU A 27 -23.09 11.90 6.97
N VAL A 28 -24.21 11.21 6.82
CA VAL A 28 -24.49 10.36 5.66
C VAL A 28 -25.19 11.10 4.52
N GLN A 29 -25.58 12.37 4.72
CA GLN A 29 -26.22 13.21 3.70
C GLN A 29 -25.20 13.78 2.71
N ASP A 30 -25.67 14.10 1.49
CA ASP A 30 -24.80 14.69 0.45
C ASP A 30 -24.15 16.00 0.90
N ASN A 31 -24.88 16.83 1.66
CA ASN A 31 -24.40 18.11 2.19
C ASN A 31 -23.24 17.97 3.17
N ALA A 32 -23.05 16.79 3.78
CA ALA A 32 -21.95 16.52 4.70
C ALA A 32 -20.65 16.08 4.02
N ARG A 33 -20.58 16.07 2.67
CA ARG A 33 -19.40 15.65 1.91
C ARG A 33 -18.11 16.31 2.38
N ILE A 34 -18.13 17.62 2.61
CA ILE A 34 -16.94 18.37 3.04
C ILE A 34 -16.47 17.88 4.42
N ILE A 35 -17.40 17.59 5.34
CA ILE A 35 -17.07 17.10 6.68
C ILE A 35 -16.42 15.73 6.57
N ARG A 36 -16.95 14.83 5.73
CA ARG A 36 -16.33 13.51 5.48
C ARG A 36 -14.93 13.60 4.89
N LEU A 37 -14.68 14.54 3.97
CA LEU A 37 -13.35 14.78 3.41
C LEU A 37 -12.36 15.24 4.48
N VAL A 38 -12.78 16.19 5.33
CA VAL A 38 -11.95 16.66 6.45
C VAL A 38 -11.73 15.52 7.45
N TRP A 39 -12.73 14.69 7.70
CA TRP A 39 -12.60 13.52 8.57
C TRP A 39 -11.57 12.53 8.06
N GLU A 40 -11.65 12.14 6.78
CA GLU A 40 -10.70 11.21 6.14
C GLU A 40 -9.26 11.76 6.06
N TYR A 41 -9.09 13.07 6.25
CA TYR A 41 -7.78 13.69 6.42
C TYR A 41 -7.33 13.66 7.90
N LEU A 42 -8.17 14.14 8.81
CA LEU A 42 -7.78 14.34 10.21
C LEU A 42 -7.70 13.05 11.03
N GLU A 43 -8.54 12.05 10.74
CA GLU A 43 -8.55 10.81 11.50
C GLU A 43 -7.23 10.02 11.33
N PRO A 44 -6.76 9.74 10.10
CA PRO A 44 -5.46 9.10 9.90
C PRO A 44 -4.32 9.93 10.48
N GLN A 45 -4.29 11.25 10.22
CA GLN A 45 -3.27 12.14 10.78
C GLN A 45 -3.18 11.99 12.30
N THR A 46 -4.30 12.14 12.99
CA THR A 46 -4.33 12.07 14.46
C THR A 46 -3.89 10.71 15.00
N LYS A 47 -4.36 9.62 14.38
CA LYS A 47 -4.01 8.26 14.83
C LYS A 47 -2.54 7.93 14.57
N LEU A 48 -1.99 8.34 13.43
CA LEU A 48 -0.59 8.13 13.09
C LEU A 48 0.33 8.96 14.00
N GLU A 49 0.00 10.22 14.28
CA GLU A 49 0.71 11.06 15.25
C GLU A 49 0.70 10.46 16.67
N GLN A 50 -0.43 9.91 17.12
CA GLN A 50 -0.54 9.24 18.41
C GLN A 50 0.34 7.99 18.53
N GLN A 51 0.62 7.33 17.42
CA GLN A 51 1.50 6.17 17.33
C GLN A 51 2.95 6.53 16.96
N ASN A 52 3.27 7.83 16.81
CA ASN A 52 4.56 8.33 16.35
C ASN A 52 4.97 7.72 15.00
N ILE A 53 4.03 7.61 14.06
CA ILE A 53 4.26 7.09 12.71
C ILE A 53 4.21 8.27 11.74
N ASP A 54 5.34 8.58 11.14
CA ASP A 54 5.53 9.63 10.14
C ASP A 54 6.18 9.13 8.85
N ARG A 55 6.51 7.83 8.79
CA ARG A 55 7.20 7.19 7.67
C ARG A 55 6.62 5.83 7.34
N THR A 56 6.47 5.54 6.06
CA THR A 56 5.95 4.25 5.61
C THR A 56 6.76 3.67 4.45
N VAL A 57 6.78 2.34 4.35
CA VAL A 57 7.14 1.64 3.13
C VAL A 57 5.88 1.01 2.56
N VAL A 58 5.50 1.45 1.36
CA VAL A 58 4.20 1.14 0.76
C VAL A 58 4.30 -0.03 -0.20
N PHE A 59 3.37 -0.98 -0.09
CA PHE A 59 3.25 -2.13 -0.97
C PHE A 59 1.96 -2.04 -1.78
N PHE A 60 2.11 -1.95 -3.10
CA PHE A 60 1.02 -2.06 -4.07
C PHE A 60 1.08 -3.39 -4.81
N GLY A 61 -0.06 -3.94 -5.17
CA GLY A 61 -0.15 -5.17 -5.95
C GLY A 61 -1.57 -5.72 -6.02
N SER A 62 -1.71 -6.85 -6.71
CA SER A 62 -3.02 -7.45 -6.95
C SER A 62 -3.69 -7.99 -5.69
N ALA A 63 -4.97 -7.65 -5.52
CA ALA A 63 -5.84 -8.28 -4.53
C ALA A 63 -6.21 -9.75 -4.87
N ARG A 64 -5.92 -10.20 -6.10
CA ARG A 64 -6.28 -11.54 -6.59
C ARG A 64 -5.19 -12.58 -6.40
N THR A 65 -3.97 -12.16 -6.07
CA THR A 65 -2.84 -13.05 -5.83
C THR A 65 -3.10 -13.86 -4.56
N LYS A 66 -2.96 -15.18 -4.66
CA LYS A 66 -3.13 -16.09 -3.53
C LYS A 66 -1.76 -16.50 -2.98
N ASN A 67 -1.73 -17.00 -1.74
CA ASN A 67 -0.53 -17.65 -1.24
C ASN A 67 -0.23 -18.92 -2.03
N LEU A 68 1.03 -19.34 -2.00
CA LEU A 68 1.53 -20.44 -2.84
C LEU A 68 0.81 -21.76 -2.58
N ALA A 69 0.55 -22.10 -1.32
CA ALA A 69 -0.14 -23.34 -0.95
C ALA A 69 -1.56 -23.40 -1.54
N THR A 70 -2.32 -22.31 -1.42
CA THR A 70 -3.69 -22.20 -1.97
C THR A 70 -3.69 -22.26 -3.50
N ALA A 71 -2.72 -21.62 -4.15
CA ALA A 71 -2.63 -21.64 -5.61
C ALA A 71 -2.26 -23.04 -6.14
N GLN A 72 -1.32 -23.73 -5.50
CA GLN A 72 -0.92 -25.09 -5.83
C GLN A 72 -2.07 -26.09 -5.63
N GLU A 73 -2.77 -25.99 -4.49
CA GLU A 73 -3.93 -26.84 -4.24
C GLU A 73 -5.02 -26.65 -5.29
N ALA A 74 -5.35 -25.41 -5.64
CA ALA A 74 -6.35 -25.09 -6.66
C ALA A 74 -5.95 -25.65 -8.04
N ARG A 75 -4.67 -25.51 -8.43
CA ARG A 75 -4.12 -26.09 -9.67
C ARG A 75 -4.24 -27.62 -9.66
N ASP A 76 -3.85 -28.28 -8.59
CA ASP A 76 -3.83 -29.74 -8.51
C ASP A 76 -5.26 -30.32 -8.51
N GLN A 77 -6.19 -29.65 -7.86
CA GLN A 77 -7.62 -29.98 -7.95
C GLN A 77 -8.16 -29.81 -9.38
N LEU A 78 -7.74 -28.74 -10.09
CA LEU A 78 -8.16 -28.51 -11.47
C LEU A 78 -7.61 -29.57 -12.41
N ARG A 79 -6.33 -29.97 -12.27
CA ARG A 79 -5.70 -31.04 -13.05
C ARG A 79 -6.44 -32.39 -12.94
N GLN A 80 -7.12 -32.66 -11.81
CA GLN A 80 -7.91 -33.86 -11.61
C GLN A 80 -9.30 -33.81 -12.26
N ARG A 81 -9.83 -32.60 -12.54
CA ARG A 81 -11.22 -32.39 -12.98
C ARG A 81 -11.35 -31.91 -14.42
N SER A 82 -10.33 -31.23 -14.93
CA SER A 82 -10.36 -30.59 -16.26
C SER A 82 -9.24 -31.08 -17.17
N THR A 83 -9.60 -31.29 -18.43
CA THR A 83 -8.66 -31.52 -19.54
C THR A 83 -8.51 -30.26 -20.41
N ASN A 84 -9.14 -29.15 -20.01
CA ASN A 84 -9.09 -27.89 -20.72
C ASN A 84 -7.71 -27.24 -20.55
N GLN A 85 -6.92 -27.23 -21.60
CA GLN A 85 -5.54 -26.71 -21.65
C GLN A 85 -5.49 -25.22 -21.19
N SER A 86 -6.45 -24.40 -21.59
CA SER A 86 -6.48 -22.97 -21.25
C SER A 86 -6.70 -22.74 -19.75
N GLU A 87 -7.60 -23.53 -19.12
CA GLU A 87 -7.82 -23.47 -17.68
C GLU A 87 -6.59 -23.94 -16.89
N LEU A 88 -5.96 -25.03 -17.34
CA LEU A 88 -4.75 -25.56 -16.73
C LEU A 88 -3.59 -24.56 -16.83
N GLN A 89 -3.43 -23.92 -17.98
CA GLN A 89 -2.42 -22.89 -18.18
C GLN A 89 -2.68 -21.66 -17.29
N ALA A 90 -3.93 -21.22 -17.17
CA ALA A 90 -4.30 -20.13 -16.27
C ALA A 90 -3.98 -20.47 -14.80
N ALA A 91 -4.19 -21.72 -14.38
CA ALA A 91 -3.83 -22.17 -13.05
C ALA A 91 -2.32 -22.17 -12.80
N GLU A 92 -1.50 -22.54 -13.81
CA GLU A 92 -0.04 -22.42 -13.72
C GLU A 92 0.40 -20.95 -13.54
N TYR A 93 -0.18 -20.01 -14.29
CA TYR A 93 0.08 -18.57 -14.08
C TYR A 93 -0.30 -18.13 -12.67
N GLN A 94 -1.40 -18.65 -12.10
CA GLN A 94 -1.75 -18.32 -10.70
C GLN A 94 -0.70 -18.85 -9.71
N VAL A 95 -0.07 -19.97 -9.96
CA VAL A 95 1.05 -20.48 -9.13
C VAL A 95 2.29 -19.59 -9.28
N LEU A 96 2.62 -19.15 -10.50
CA LEU A 96 3.70 -18.17 -10.71
C LEU A 96 3.43 -16.85 -9.96
N MET A 97 2.21 -16.35 -10.09
CA MET A 97 1.81 -15.13 -9.38
C MET A 97 1.85 -15.30 -7.86
N ALA A 98 1.60 -16.51 -7.35
CA ALA A 98 1.65 -16.81 -5.93
C ALA A 98 3.08 -16.74 -5.35
N GLN A 99 4.12 -16.88 -6.17
CA GLN A 99 5.49 -16.63 -5.72
C GLN A 99 5.68 -15.19 -5.32
N TYR A 100 5.10 -14.23 -6.06
CA TYR A 100 5.13 -12.81 -5.68
C TYR A 100 4.44 -12.50 -4.35
N TYR A 101 3.46 -13.32 -3.94
CA TYR A 101 2.87 -13.21 -2.61
C TYR A 101 3.90 -13.58 -1.53
N GLU A 102 4.61 -14.72 -1.69
CA GLU A 102 5.63 -15.15 -0.72
C GLU A 102 6.81 -14.17 -0.68
N ASP A 103 7.24 -13.67 -1.83
CA ASP A 103 8.29 -12.64 -1.92
C ASP A 103 7.87 -11.34 -1.19
N ALA A 104 6.61 -10.92 -1.35
CA ALA A 104 6.09 -9.75 -0.65
C ALA A 104 6.04 -9.95 0.88
N VAL A 105 5.70 -11.16 1.35
CA VAL A 105 5.78 -11.52 2.79
C VAL A 105 7.22 -11.40 3.28
N GLU A 106 8.18 -12.01 2.56
CA GLU A 106 9.60 -12.00 2.95
C GLU A 106 10.16 -10.59 2.98
N ILE A 107 9.94 -9.80 1.92
CA ILE A 107 10.43 -8.42 1.84
C ILE A 107 9.86 -7.59 2.98
N ALA A 108 8.54 -7.65 3.20
CA ALA A 108 7.88 -6.90 4.26
C ALA A 108 8.39 -7.29 5.65
N GLN A 109 8.61 -8.58 5.91
CA GLN A 109 9.19 -9.06 7.16
C GLN A 109 10.59 -8.50 7.37
N ARG A 110 11.48 -8.65 6.40
CA ARG A 110 12.89 -8.18 6.49
C ARG A 110 12.98 -6.67 6.64
N LEU A 111 12.15 -5.90 5.93
CA LEU A 111 12.09 -4.45 6.05
C LEU A 111 11.56 -4.02 7.42
N ALA A 112 10.54 -4.68 7.95
CA ALA A 112 10.01 -4.40 9.28
C ALA A 112 11.02 -4.75 10.39
N GLU A 113 11.76 -5.85 10.26
CA GLU A 113 12.86 -6.22 11.17
C GLU A 113 13.99 -5.18 11.13
N TRP A 114 14.36 -4.75 9.93
CA TRP A 114 15.37 -3.71 9.76
C TRP A 114 14.91 -2.36 10.33
N SER A 115 13.66 -1.94 10.09
CA SER A 115 13.10 -0.71 10.64
C SER A 115 13.23 -0.65 12.16
N LYS A 116 12.93 -1.74 12.87
CA LYS A 116 13.07 -1.82 14.34
C LYS A 116 14.51 -1.63 14.83
N ALA A 117 15.50 -1.94 14.01
CA ALA A 117 16.91 -1.76 14.33
C ALA A 117 17.42 -0.33 14.07
N LEU A 118 16.61 0.52 13.41
CA LEU A 118 16.95 1.92 13.16
C LEU A 118 16.68 2.79 14.40
N PRO A 119 17.33 3.96 14.51
CA PRO A 119 16.96 4.99 15.49
C PRO A 119 15.48 5.37 15.32
N THR A 120 14.81 5.72 16.41
CA THR A 120 13.36 6.01 16.38
C THR A 120 12.95 7.03 15.32
N PRO A 121 13.67 8.13 15.06
CA PRO A 121 13.28 9.08 14.00
C PRO A 121 13.35 8.49 12.58
N ASP A 122 14.09 7.38 12.38
CA ASP A 122 14.31 6.76 11.09
C ASP A 122 13.46 5.52 10.88
N GLN A 123 12.69 5.11 11.90
CA GLN A 123 11.81 3.96 11.81
C GLN A 123 10.62 4.25 10.89
N PHE A 124 10.22 3.24 10.15
CA PHE A 124 9.05 3.28 9.26
C PHE A 124 8.14 2.07 9.51
N VAL A 125 6.91 2.17 9.05
CA VAL A 125 5.90 1.11 9.15
C VAL A 125 5.49 0.63 7.76
N VAL A 126 5.29 -0.68 7.60
CA VAL A 126 4.76 -1.25 6.35
C VAL A 126 3.32 -0.79 6.17
N CYS A 127 3.02 -0.27 4.98
CA CYS A 127 1.70 0.21 4.59
C CYS A 127 1.20 -0.51 3.33
N SER A 128 -0.06 -0.88 3.33
CA SER A 128 -0.74 -1.45 2.17
C SER A 128 -2.18 -0.95 2.06
N GLY A 129 -2.88 -1.36 1.00
CA GLY A 129 -4.31 -1.07 0.87
C GLY A 129 -5.22 -1.89 1.78
N GLY A 130 -4.69 -2.67 2.72
CA GLY A 130 -5.44 -3.40 3.74
C GLY A 130 -6.26 -4.59 3.24
N GLY A 131 -6.41 -4.78 1.93
CA GLY A 131 -7.19 -5.86 1.33
C GLY A 131 -6.42 -7.20 1.22
N PRO A 132 -6.96 -8.18 0.47
CA PRO A 132 -6.32 -9.47 0.25
C PRO A 132 -5.15 -9.39 -0.74
N GLY A 133 -4.52 -10.53 -1.02
CA GLY A 133 -3.46 -10.67 -2.01
C GLY A 133 -2.14 -10.06 -1.56
N ILE A 134 -1.50 -9.28 -2.42
CA ILE A 134 -0.20 -8.64 -2.11
C ILE A 134 -0.33 -7.70 -0.90
N MET A 135 -1.45 -7.05 -0.70
CA MET A 135 -1.70 -6.20 0.47
C MET A 135 -1.67 -7.02 1.76
N GLU A 136 -2.34 -8.18 1.75
CA GLU A 136 -2.29 -9.14 2.86
C GLU A 136 -0.87 -9.66 3.08
N ALA A 137 -0.16 -10.00 2.01
CA ALA A 137 1.21 -10.49 2.09
C ALA A 137 2.14 -9.48 2.80
N ALA A 138 2.04 -8.20 2.46
CA ALA A 138 2.80 -7.14 3.10
C ALA A 138 2.49 -7.01 4.60
N ASN A 139 1.20 -6.97 4.97
CA ASN A 139 0.80 -6.89 6.37
C ASN A 139 1.21 -8.15 7.14
N LYS A 140 1.10 -9.35 6.52
CA LYS A 140 1.54 -10.62 7.11
C LYS A 140 3.03 -10.64 7.39
N GLY A 141 3.86 -10.15 6.46
CA GLY A 141 5.31 -10.03 6.67
C GLY A 141 5.65 -9.16 7.88
N SER A 142 5.00 -7.99 8.00
CA SER A 142 5.14 -7.12 9.17
C SER A 142 4.70 -7.81 10.47
N HIS A 143 3.58 -8.54 10.43
CA HIS A 143 3.09 -9.32 11.57
C HIS A 143 4.08 -10.40 12.01
N LEU A 144 4.70 -11.13 11.06
CA LEU A 144 5.75 -12.12 11.35
C LEU A 144 6.98 -11.50 12.01
N ALA A 145 7.29 -10.26 11.66
CA ALA A 145 8.33 -9.47 12.30
C ALA A 145 7.93 -8.93 13.70
N ASN A 146 6.71 -9.19 14.19
CA ASN A 146 6.14 -8.56 15.38
C ASN A 146 6.22 -7.02 15.30
N SER A 147 5.88 -6.45 14.15
CA SER A 147 5.83 -5.03 13.88
C SER A 147 4.41 -4.60 13.52
N PRO A 148 4.00 -3.36 13.83
CA PRO A 148 2.72 -2.85 13.36
C PRO A 148 2.71 -2.72 11.83
N SER A 149 1.51 -2.74 11.24
CA SER A 149 1.30 -2.43 9.83
C SER A 149 0.03 -1.65 9.59
N ILE A 150 0.03 -0.82 8.56
CA ILE A 150 -1.07 0.05 8.19
C ILE A 150 -1.88 -0.59 7.07
N GLY A 151 -3.20 -0.52 7.18
CA GLY A 151 -4.15 -0.82 6.12
C GLY A 151 -4.95 0.43 5.75
N LEU A 152 -4.78 0.93 4.53
CA LEU A 152 -5.60 2.01 3.99
C LEU A 152 -6.67 1.42 3.08
N ASN A 153 -7.79 0.99 3.66
CA ASN A 153 -8.88 0.35 2.95
C ASN A 153 -9.72 1.36 2.15
N ILE A 154 -10.50 0.85 1.22
CA ILE A 154 -11.46 1.63 0.44
C ILE A 154 -12.82 0.95 0.48
N SER A 155 -13.87 1.71 0.79
CA SER A 155 -15.23 1.20 0.76
C SER A 155 -15.66 0.95 -0.68
N LEU A 156 -15.85 -0.31 -1.04
CA LEU A 156 -16.30 -0.73 -2.37
C LEU A 156 -17.77 -1.20 -2.33
N PRO A 157 -18.50 -1.17 -3.48
CA PRO A 157 -19.88 -1.65 -3.56
C PRO A 157 -20.05 -3.17 -3.24
N PHE A 158 -18.96 -3.93 -3.32
CA PHE A 158 -18.86 -5.31 -2.89
C PHE A 158 -18.01 -5.38 -1.62
N GLU A 159 -18.43 -6.22 -0.66
CA GLU A 159 -17.72 -6.37 0.61
C GLU A 159 -16.26 -6.82 0.38
N GLN A 160 -15.34 -5.97 0.77
CA GLN A 160 -13.93 -6.32 0.90
C GLN A 160 -13.58 -6.08 2.37
N GLN A 161 -13.31 -7.16 3.09
CA GLN A 161 -12.88 -7.06 4.48
C GLN A 161 -11.38 -6.77 4.53
N ALA A 162 -10.95 -6.01 5.54
CA ALA A 162 -9.54 -5.86 5.85
C ALA A 162 -8.91 -7.23 6.11
N ASN A 163 -7.66 -7.41 5.69
CA ASN A 163 -6.95 -8.65 5.98
C ASN A 163 -6.61 -8.75 7.49
N PRO A 164 -6.47 -9.97 8.04
CA PRO A 164 -6.35 -10.17 9.48
C PRO A 164 -5.03 -9.72 10.09
N TYR A 165 -4.07 -9.28 9.27
CA TYR A 165 -2.73 -8.89 9.72
C TYR A 165 -2.55 -7.38 9.88
N VAL A 166 -3.53 -6.56 9.46
CA VAL A 166 -3.52 -5.12 9.71
C VAL A 166 -3.62 -4.86 11.22
N SER A 167 -2.82 -3.93 11.73
CA SER A 167 -2.91 -3.54 13.15
C SER A 167 -4.23 -2.83 13.42
N PRO A 168 -5.04 -3.25 14.43
CA PRO A 168 -6.39 -2.71 14.63
C PRO A 168 -6.47 -1.19 14.80
N GLN A 169 -5.42 -0.56 15.32
CA GLN A 169 -5.36 0.89 15.50
C GLN A 169 -4.94 1.65 14.24
N LEU A 170 -4.43 0.91 13.23
CA LEU A 170 -3.89 1.41 11.97
C LEU A 170 -4.69 0.90 10.75
N ASP A 171 -5.92 0.49 11.02
CA ASP A 171 -6.91 0.08 10.03
C ASP A 171 -7.80 1.29 9.73
N PHE A 172 -7.68 1.82 8.52
CA PHE A 172 -8.38 3.03 8.08
C PHE A 172 -9.28 2.71 6.89
N ASP A 173 -10.53 3.17 6.95
CA ASP A 173 -11.49 3.03 5.87
C ASP A 173 -11.74 4.37 5.18
N PHE A 174 -11.48 4.44 3.89
CA PHE A 174 -11.73 5.60 3.04
C PHE A 174 -12.96 5.38 2.17
N HIS A 175 -13.75 6.42 2.02
CA HIS A 175 -14.83 6.49 1.03
C HIS A 175 -14.31 7.11 -0.28
N TYR A 176 -13.35 8.04 -0.18
CA TYR A 176 -12.83 8.78 -1.33
C TYR A 176 -11.45 8.26 -1.76
N PHE A 177 -11.35 7.79 -3.00
CA PHE A 177 -10.09 7.28 -3.56
C PHE A 177 -8.94 8.30 -3.44
N PHE A 178 -9.18 9.56 -3.76
CA PHE A 178 -8.14 10.59 -3.75
C PHE A 178 -7.62 10.91 -2.34
N MET A 179 -8.45 10.77 -1.30
CA MET A 179 -8.00 10.92 0.09
C MET A 179 -7.08 9.77 0.50
N ARG A 180 -7.45 8.54 0.14
CA ARG A 180 -6.61 7.37 0.35
C ARG A 180 -5.26 7.48 -0.37
N LYS A 181 -5.26 7.93 -1.63
CA LYS A 181 -4.06 8.13 -2.44
C LYS A 181 -3.11 9.16 -1.85
N LEU A 182 -3.65 10.25 -1.29
CA LEU A 182 -2.86 11.24 -0.57
C LEU A 182 -2.06 10.59 0.56
N TRP A 183 -2.70 9.75 1.39
CA TRP A 183 -2.03 9.09 2.50
C TRP A 183 -0.99 8.05 2.09
N PHE A 184 -1.15 7.39 0.95
CA PHE A 184 -0.09 6.55 0.40
C PHE A 184 1.15 7.34 0.02
N ALA A 185 0.97 8.53 -0.54
CA ALA A 185 2.08 9.35 -1.05
C ALA A 185 2.78 10.18 0.05
N ASP A 186 2.02 10.68 1.02
CA ASP A 186 2.47 11.67 1.99
C ASP A 186 3.60 11.14 2.88
N LEU A 187 3.44 9.93 3.43
CA LEU A 187 4.38 9.32 4.36
C LEU A 187 5.36 8.34 3.71
N ALA A 188 5.27 8.09 2.39
CA ALA A 188 6.07 7.08 1.73
C ALA A 188 7.57 7.42 1.73
N GLU A 189 8.40 6.53 2.28
CA GLU A 189 9.86 6.54 2.17
C GLU A 189 10.36 5.63 1.05
N ALA A 190 9.59 4.59 0.74
CA ALA A 190 9.81 3.71 -0.42
C ALA A 190 8.48 3.12 -0.87
N ILE A 191 8.41 2.74 -2.14
CA ILE A 191 7.22 2.14 -2.75
C ILE A 191 7.63 0.90 -3.52
N LEU A 192 6.96 -0.22 -3.23
CA LEU A 192 7.11 -1.47 -3.97
C LEU A 192 5.81 -1.75 -4.72
N VAL A 193 5.93 -2.00 -6.01
CA VAL A 193 4.81 -2.24 -6.91
C VAL A 193 4.93 -3.63 -7.49
N PHE A 194 4.19 -4.56 -6.93
CA PHE A 194 4.09 -5.95 -7.38
C PHE A 194 3.12 -6.09 -8.56
N PRO A 195 3.15 -7.21 -9.28
CA PRO A 195 2.20 -7.48 -10.34
C PRO A 195 0.76 -7.23 -9.92
N GLY A 196 0.01 -6.49 -10.76
CA GLY A 196 -1.35 -6.11 -10.44
C GLY A 196 -2.12 -5.53 -11.61
N GLY A 197 -3.42 -5.33 -11.43
CA GLY A 197 -4.31 -4.82 -12.47
C GLY A 197 -4.41 -3.30 -12.47
N PHE A 198 -5.56 -2.79 -12.92
CA PHE A 198 -5.81 -1.35 -13.08
C PHE A 198 -5.59 -0.54 -11.81
N GLY A 199 -6.03 -1.02 -10.65
CA GLY A 199 -5.82 -0.28 -9.39
C GLY A 199 -4.34 -0.16 -9.03
N THR A 200 -3.53 -1.19 -9.28
CA THR A 200 -2.07 -1.13 -9.07
C THR A 200 -1.39 -0.20 -10.07
N CYS A 201 -1.82 -0.24 -11.34
CA CYS A 201 -1.33 0.68 -12.37
C CYS A 201 -1.71 2.13 -12.06
N ASP A 202 -2.91 2.38 -11.56
CA ASP A 202 -3.40 3.69 -11.16
C ASP A 202 -2.51 4.30 -10.07
N GLU A 203 -2.17 3.54 -9.03
CA GLU A 203 -1.25 4.00 -7.98
C GLU A 203 0.18 4.21 -8.52
N LEU A 204 0.69 3.28 -9.34
CA LEU A 204 2.03 3.43 -9.95
C LEU A 204 2.13 4.69 -10.80
N MET A 205 1.16 4.92 -11.71
CA MET A 205 1.18 6.06 -12.61
C MET A 205 0.99 7.39 -11.89
N GLU A 206 0.18 7.41 -10.82
CA GLU A 206 0.05 8.60 -9.99
C GLU A 206 1.37 8.97 -9.31
N ILE A 207 2.01 8.01 -8.63
CA ILE A 207 3.29 8.25 -7.95
C ILE A 207 4.37 8.69 -8.95
N LEU A 208 4.49 8.02 -10.10
CA LEU A 208 5.44 8.42 -11.14
C LEU A 208 5.16 9.86 -11.63
N THR A 209 3.90 10.23 -11.78
CA THR A 209 3.50 11.60 -12.18
C THR A 209 3.86 12.61 -11.10
N LEU A 210 3.61 12.31 -9.84
CA LEU A 210 3.92 13.21 -8.71
C LEU A 210 5.42 13.45 -8.56
N VAL A 211 6.24 12.42 -8.77
CA VAL A 211 7.71 12.53 -8.72
C VAL A 211 8.24 13.25 -9.96
N GLN A 212 7.79 12.88 -11.17
CA GLN A 212 8.15 13.52 -12.43
C GLN A 212 7.88 15.02 -12.41
N THR A 213 6.70 15.42 -11.93
CA THR A 213 6.28 16.83 -11.85
C THR A 213 6.82 17.57 -10.63
N ARG A 214 7.64 16.92 -9.79
CA ARG A 214 8.21 17.45 -8.55
C ARG A 214 7.16 17.95 -7.54
N LYS A 215 5.97 17.39 -7.58
CA LYS A 215 4.98 17.59 -6.50
C LYS A 215 5.44 16.91 -5.23
N ILE A 216 6.04 15.74 -5.34
CA ILE A 216 6.83 15.10 -4.28
C ILE A 216 8.28 15.52 -4.53
N GLN A 217 8.87 16.26 -3.59
CA GLN A 217 10.24 16.78 -3.71
C GLN A 217 11.27 15.81 -3.14
N LYS A 218 10.89 15.00 -2.15
CA LYS A 218 11.77 13.98 -1.59
C LYS A 218 12.02 12.87 -2.61
N LYS A 219 13.22 12.32 -2.61
CA LYS A 219 13.55 11.15 -3.43
C LYS A 219 12.95 9.91 -2.78
N ILE A 220 11.96 9.34 -3.41
CA ILE A 220 11.31 8.09 -2.98
C ILE A 220 11.79 6.97 -3.90
N PRO A 221 12.48 5.94 -3.40
CA PRO A 221 12.74 4.72 -4.16
C PRO A 221 11.41 4.08 -4.61
N ILE A 222 11.22 3.91 -5.92
CA ILE A 222 10.06 3.24 -6.51
C ILE A 222 10.57 1.96 -7.14
N LEU A 223 10.21 0.81 -6.59
CA LEU A 223 10.60 -0.50 -7.08
C LEU A 223 9.42 -1.16 -7.79
N VAL A 224 9.66 -1.57 -9.02
CA VAL A 224 8.70 -2.32 -9.83
C VAL A 224 9.15 -3.78 -9.82
N TYR A 225 8.45 -4.61 -9.03
CA TYR A 225 8.81 -5.99 -8.78
C TYR A 225 8.25 -6.93 -9.85
N GLY A 226 9.11 -7.82 -10.41
CA GLY A 226 8.71 -8.78 -11.44
C GLY A 226 8.79 -8.18 -12.85
N ARG A 227 10.00 -7.93 -13.31
CA ARG A 227 10.31 -7.33 -14.62
C ARG A 227 9.61 -8.02 -15.78
N GLU A 228 9.53 -9.35 -15.78
CA GLU A 228 8.88 -10.11 -16.85
C GLU A 228 7.40 -9.71 -17.00
N TYR A 229 6.66 -9.72 -15.89
CA TYR A 229 5.26 -9.32 -15.87
C TYR A 229 5.05 -7.89 -16.39
N TRP A 230 5.82 -6.94 -15.85
CA TRP A 230 5.62 -5.53 -16.18
C TRP A 230 6.01 -5.19 -17.61
N ASN A 231 7.05 -5.81 -18.18
CA ASN A 231 7.43 -5.64 -19.58
C ASN A 231 6.40 -6.22 -20.56
N GLU A 232 5.64 -7.24 -20.15
CA GLU A 232 4.54 -7.78 -20.94
C GLU A 232 3.30 -6.87 -20.88
N VAL A 233 3.01 -6.28 -19.70
CA VAL A 233 1.80 -5.51 -19.46
C VAL A 233 1.94 -4.04 -19.87
N ILE A 234 3.11 -3.42 -19.64
CA ILE A 234 3.37 -2.01 -19.91
C ILE A 234 4.67 -1.84 -20.70
N ASN A 235 4.57 -1.28 -21.90
CA ASN A 235 5.75 -0.91 -22.67
C ASN A 235 6.20 0.51 -22.32
N PHE A 236 7.00 0.65 -21.25
CA PHE A 236 7.49 1.96 -20.80
C PHE A 236 8.35 2.65 -21.86
N SER A 237 9.16 1.91 -22.64
CA SER A 237 9.98 2.49 -23.70
C SER A 237 9.14 3.07 -24.86
N ALA A 238 7.91 2.61 -25.06
CA ALA A 238 7.02 3.18 -26.02
C ALA A 238 6.58 4.61 -25.66
N PHE A 239 6.45 4.95 -24.37
CA PHE A 239 6.17 6.33 -23.97
C PHE A 239 7.29 7.29 -24.39
N VAL A 240 8.55 6.87 -24.25
CA VAL A 240 9.72 7.63 -24.72
C VAL A 240 9.70 7.74 -26.25
N LYS A 241 9.53 6.63 -26.96
CA LYS A 241 9.49 6.58 -28.42
C LYS A 241 8.44 7.54 -29.00
N TRP A 242 7.29 7.66 -28.37
CA TRP A 242 6.21 8.55 -28.81
C TRP A 242 6.33 9.97 -28.26
N GLY A 243 7.39 10.28 -27.49
CA GLY A 243 7.63 11.60 -26.93
C GLY A 243 6.65 12.00 -25.82
N MET A 244 6.03 11.02 -25.14
CA MET A 244 5.08 11.27 -24.03
C MET A 244 5.80 11.47 -22.71
N ILE A 245 6.99 10.87 -22.55
CA ILE A 245 7.91 11.07 -21.45
C ILE A 245 9.33 11.22 -21.99
N SER A 246 10.26 11.72 -21.18
CA SER A 246 11.69 11.78 -21.50
C SER A 246 12.38 10.44 -21.18
N GLU A 247 13.55 10.21 -21.76
CA GLU A 247 14.36 9.01 -21.44
C GLU A 247 14.73 8.98 -19.96
N SER A 248 15.06 10.14 -19.36
CA SER A 248 15.37 10.27 -17.94
C SER A 248 14.18 9.95 -17.01
N ASP A 249 12.95 9.94 -17.50
CA ASP A 249 11.80 9.54 -16.69
C ASP A 249 11.77 8.04 -16.41
N LEU A 250 12.50 7.25 -17.18
CA LEU A 250 12.69 5.83 -16.91
C LEU A 250 13.57 5.56 -15.68
N ASP A 251 14.34 6.55 -15.24
CA ASP A 251 15.18 6.47 -14.04
C ASP A 251 14.37 6.75 -12.75
N LEU A 252 13.07 7.12 -12.87
CA LEU A 252 12.21 7.38 -11.72
C LEU A 252 11.83 6.11 -10.96
N PHE A 253 11.99 4.93 -11.55
CA PHE A 253 11.71 3.65 -10.94
C PHE A 253 12.79 2.62 -11.27
N HIS A 254 12.88 1.60 -10.45
CA HIS A 254 13.86 0.52 -10.61
C HIS A 254 13.18 -0.84 -10.64
N PHE A 255 13.53 -1.68 -11.64
CA PHE A 255 13.05 -3.05 -11.70
C PHE A 255 13.87 -3.95 -10.77
N VAL A 256 13.17 -4.78 -10.00
CA VAL A 256 13.75 -5.82 -9.15
C VAL A 256 13.00 -7.13 -9.33
N ASP A 257 13.69 -8.24 -9.18
CA ASP A 257 13.13 -9.56 -9.44
C ASP A 257 13.30 -10.53 -8.25
N THR A 258 14.05 -10.13 -7.21
CA THR A 258 14.28 -10.96 -6.02
C THR A 258 14.09 -10.16 -4.72
N PRO A 259 13.72 -10.83 -3.61
CA PRO A 259 13.65 -10.19 -2.29
C PRO A 259 14.96 -9.52 -1.87
N ASP A 260 16.11 -10.14 -2.16
CA ASP A 260 17.42 -9.58 -1.84
C ASP A 260 17.66 -8.25 -2.55
N GLU A 261 17.44 -8.20 -3.87
CA GLU A 261 17.56 -6.96 -4.64
C GLU A 261 16.66 -5.84 -4.09
N ALA A 262 15.40 -6.18 -3.77
CA ALA A 262 14.44 -5.20 -3.27
C ALA A 262 14.87 -4.64 -1.90
N VAL A 263 15.23 -5.50 -0.96
CA VAL A 263 15.64 -5.10 0.40
C VAL A 263 16.94 -4.30 0.35
N ASP A 264 17.95 -4.78 -0.39
CA ASP A 264 19.24 -4.10 -0.52
C ASP A 264 19.09 -2.71 -1.15
N TYR A 265 18.28 -2.60 -2.21
CA TYR A 265 18.04 -1.33 -2.87
C TYR A 265 17.36 -0.32 -1.94
N ILE A 266 16.32 -0.73 -1.21
CA ILE A 266 15.62 0.14 -0.25
C ILE A 266 16.56 0.58 0.87
N GLN A 267 17.33 -0.35 1.45
CA GLN A 267 18.26 -0.04 2.54
C GLN A 267 19.35 0.95 2.12
N GLN A 268 19.86 0.83 0.90
CA GLN A 268 20.85 1.74 0.37
C GLN A 268 20.27 3.13 0.11
N ASN A 269 19.08 3.21 -0.49
CA ASN A 269 18.51 4.48 -0.92
C ASN A 269 17.86 5.26 0.21
N ILE A 270 17.18 4.62 1.18
CA ILE A 270 16.67 5.31 2.37
C ILE A 270 17.84 5.89 3.20
N ARG A 271 18.93 5.15 3.41
CA ARG A 271 20.12 5.66 4.15
C ARG A 271 20.78 6.86 3.48
N MET A 272 20.85 6.88 2.15
CA MET A 272 21.44 8.00 1.42
C MET A 272 20.62 9.29 1.57
N VAL A 273 19.28 9.19 1.56
CA VAL A 273 18.43 10.36 1.75
C VAL A 273 18.66 10.99 3.11
N HIS A 274 18.73 10.19 4.17
CA HIS A 274 18.98 10.68 5.53
C HIS A 274 20.37 11.31 5.67
N SER A 275 21.41 10.75 5.06
CA SER A 275 22.75 11.33 5.11
C SER A 275 22.84 12.70 4.44
N VAL A 276 22.14 12.89 3.34
CA VAL A 276 22.11 14.18 2.61
C VAL A 276 21.33 15.25 3.40
N GLU A 277 20.22 14.90 4.05
CA GLU A 277 19.46 15.84 4.87
C GLU A 277 20.24 16.28 6.13
N THR A 278 21.01 15.38 6.73
CA THR A 278 21.84 15.69 7.89
C THR A 278 22.98 16.65 7.52
N ASP A 279 23.62 16.47 6.37
CA ASP A 279 24.68 17.35 5.88
C ASP A 279 24.14 18.76 5.52
N GLN A 280 22.94 18.87 4.93
CA GLN A 280 22.32 20.17 4.62
C GLN A 280 21.91 20.96 5.87
N ASN A 281 21.52 20.28 6.95
CA ASN A 281 21.18 20.93 8.22
C ASN A 281 22.43 21.40 9.01
N LEU A 282 23.61 20.84 8.75
CA LEU A 282 24.87 21.29 9.35
C LEU A 282 25.42 22.58 8.68
N ASP A 283 25.15 22.79 7.39
CA ASP A 283 25.57 23.98 6.65
C ASP A 283 24.60 25.18 6.80
N GLY A 284 23.47 25.01 7.44
CA GLY A 284 22.44 26.05 7.65
C GLY A 284 22.61 26.90 8.92
N HIS A 285 23.63 26.70 9.71
CA HIS A 285 23.95 27.51 10.90
C HIS A 285 25.35 28.16 10.79
N ILE A 286 25.47 29.15 9.90
CA ILE A 286 26.45 30.23 10.00
C ILE A 286 25.75 31.55 9.69
#